data_7d235984cd59ba93183e52df8978d922
#
_entry.id   7d235984cd59ba93183e52df8978d922
#
_cell.length_a   1.000
_cell.length_b   1.000
_cell.length_c   1.000
_cell.angle_alpha   90.00
_cell.angle_beta   90.00
_cell.angle_gamma   90.00
#
_symmetry.space_group_name_H-M   'P 1'
#
loop_
_entity.id
_entity.type
_entity.pdbx_description
1 polymer ?
#
loop_
_entity_poly.entity_id
_entity_poly.type
_entity_poly.pdbx_seq_one_letter_code
_entity_poly.pdbx_strand_id
1 'polypeptide(L)'
;MVHKIDLFDPRLVSPLDVLEKNFFDNDAVFNKPDNRSVKHPVDVFEDENGLTFEVACTGLDKSDVDITIEGDILKISYDKGEEKKSDSSRRFYHSGIKKSSFNFGWKIARRFELAKANAEMNNGLLTIAIPYANESKPKSLKIK
;
A
#
# COMPACT_ATOMS: atom_id res chain seq x y z
N MET A 1 4.34 -6.82 37.38
CA MET A 1 3.87 -7.86 36.42
C MET A 1 3.26 -7.13 35.22
N VAL A 2 3.94 -7.10 34.13
CA VAL A 2 3.38 -6.55 32.89
C VAL A 2 2.52 -7.64 32.27
N HIS A 3 1.19 -7.46 32.30
CA HIS A 3 0.31 -8.33 31.54
C HIS A 3 0.61 -8.11 30.04
N LYS A 4 1.17 -9.14 29.41
CA LYS A 4 1.29 -9.22 27.97
C LYS A 4 -0.14 -9.19 27.42
N ILE A 5 -0.53 -8.05 26.86
CA ILE A 5 -1.78 -7.98 26.09
C ILE A 5 -1.54 -8.86 24.88
N ASP A 6 -2.23 -9.98 24.85
CA ASP A 6 -2.20 -10.86 23.70
C ASP A 6 -3.02 -10.18 22.59
N LEU A 7 -2.33 -9.51 21.70
CA LEU A 7 -2.91 -8.78 20.55
C LEU A 7 -3.62 -9.71 19.55
N PHE A 8 -3.63 -11.02 19.82
CA PHE A 8 -4.24 -12.04 18.98
C PHE A 8 -5.40 -12.77 19.66
N ASP A 9 -6.18 -12.10 20.51
CA ASP A 9 -7.45 -12.68 20.98
C ASP A 9 -8.42 -12.72 19.78
N PRO A 10 -8.77 -13.92 19.27
CA PRO A 10 -9.67 -14.06 18.12
C PRO A 10 -11.09 -13.49 18.36
N ARG A 11 -11.38 -13.08 19.60
CA ARG A 11 -12.64 -12.42 19.97
C ARG A 11 -12.62 -10.91 19.76
N LEU A 12 -11.44 -10.32 19.47
CA LEU A 12 -11.24 -8.89 19.24
C LEU A 12 -10.90 -8.55 17.78
N VAL A 13 -11.18 -9.48 16.87
CA VAL A 13 -10.92 -9.26 15.44
C VAL A 13 -11.89 -8.23 14.91
N SER A 14 -11.43 -7.00 14.76
CA SER A 14 -12.20 -5.96 14.10
C SER A 14 -12.30 -6.24 12.60
N PRO A 15 -13.31 -5.73 11.89
CA PRO A 15 -13.36 -5.79 10.44
C PRO A 15 -12.09 -5.23 9.76
N LEU A 16 -11.39 -4.33 10.45
CA LEU A 16 -10.11 -3.78 10.02
C LEU A 16 -8.99 -4.82 10.10
N ASP A 17 -8.96 -5.65 11.16
CA ASP A 17 -7.94 -6.70 11.33
C ASP A 17 -8.12 -7.82 10.29
N VAL A 18 -9.36 -8.11 9.90
CA VAL A 18 -9.65 -9.07 8.81
C VAL A 18 -9.21 -8.49 7.46
N LEU A 19 -9.40 -7.19 7.27
CA LEU A 19 -8.92 -6.49 6.09
C LEU A 19 -7.38 -6.50 6.04
N GLU A 20 -6.74 -6.17 7.15
CA GLU A 20 -5.29 -6.17 7.31
C GLU A 20 -4.71 -7.56 7.03
N LYS A 21 -5.29 -8.61 7.61
CA LYS A 21 -4.85 -9.98 7.41
C LYS A 21 -5.00 -10.47 5.97
N ASN A 22 -6.07 -10.09 5.29
CA ASN A 22 -6.29 -10.46 3.89
C ASN A 22 -5.52 -9.58 2.89
N PHE A 23 -5.13 -8.37 3.29
CA PHE A 23 -4.34 -7.45 2.47
C PHE A 23 -2.84 -7.72 2.56
N PHE A 24 -2.35 -8.15 3.71
CA PHE A 24 -0.94 -8.28 4.01
C PHE A 24 -0.45 -9.74 4.08
N ASP A 25 -1.32 -10.71 3.87
CA ASP A 25 -0.99 -12.14 3.91
C ASP A 25 -0.22 -12.64 2.66
N ASN A 26 0.22 -11.72 1.82
CA ASN A 26 1.23 -12.02 0.82
C ASN A 26 2.62 -11.93 1.47
N ASP A 27 3.07 -13.06 1.91
CA ASP A 27 4.23 -13.46 2.70
C ASP A 27 5.59 -12.77 2.47
N ALA A 28 5.72 -11.85 1.56
CA ALA A 28 7.03 -11.38 1.16
C ALA A 28 7.46 -10.04 1.78
N VAL A 29 6.55 -9.21 2.25
CA VAL A 29 6.89 -7.82 2.60
C VAL A 29 6.81 -7.51 4.09
N PHE A 30 5.93 -8.18 4.85
CA PHE A 30 5.62 -7.77 6.23
C PHE A 30 5.97 -8.79 7.33
N ASN A 31 6.40 -10.00 6.98
CA ASN A 31 6.56 -11.10 7.95
C ASN A 31 7.98 -11.31 8.47
N LYS A 32 8.84 -10.30 8.48
CA LYS A 32 10.06 -10.35 9.29
C LYS A 32 10.13 -9.12 10.17
N PRO A 33 10.25 -9.30 11.49
CA PRO A 33 10.66 -8.22 12.38
C PRO A 33 12.16 -7.96 12.14
N ASP A 34 12.49 -7.59 10.93
CA ASP A 34 13.78 -7.08 10.60
C ASP A 34 13.70 -5.56 10.76
N ASN A 35 14.55 -5.03 11.56
CA ASN A 35 14.85 -3.62 11.81
C ASN A 35 15.28 -2.88 10.52
N ARG A 36 14.78 -3.34 9.37
CA ARG A 36 15.03 -2.76 8.06
C ARG A 36 13.96 -1.70 7.81
N SER A 37 14.40 -0.47 7.69
CA SER A 37 13.58 0.62 7.20
C SER A 37 12.73 0.15 6.01
N VAL A 38 11.42 0.30 6.12
CA VAL A 38 10.49 0.02 5.00
C VAL A 38 10.94 0.89 3.83
N LYS A 39 11.33 0.25 2.73
CA LYS A 39 11.96 0.94 1.60
C LYS A 39 10.99 1.90 0.90
N HIS A 40 9.74 1.50 0.80
CA HIS A 40 8.65 2.27 0.20
C HIS A 40 7.41 2.09 1.08
N PRO A 41 7.25 2.90 2.14
CA PRO A 41 6.08 2.83 3.01
C PRO A 41 4.80 3.12 2.24
N VAL A 42 3.74 2.43 2.61
CA VAL A 42 2.41 2.53 2.00
C VAL A 42 1.38 2.79 3.08
N ASP A 43 0.56 3.80 2.88
CA ASP A 43 -0.65 4.02 3.67
C ASP A 43 -1.87 3.61 2.84
N VAL A 44 -2.80 2.93 3.48
CA VAL A 44 -4.08 2.54 2.88
C VAL A 44 -5.19 2.98 3.82
N PHE A 45 -6.10 3.78 3.32
CA PHE A 45 -7.21 4.28 4.12
C PHE A 45 -8.50 4.38 3.30
N GLU A 46 -9.61 4.37 3.99
CA GLU A 46 -10.95 4.48 3.44
C GLU A 46 -11.62 5.71 4.03
N ASP A 47 -12.27 6.48 3.19
CA ASP A 47 -13.05 7.65 3.56
C ASP A 47 -14.41 7.67 2.84
N GLU A 48 -15.13 8.77 2.90
CA GLU A 48 -16.43 8.94 2.24
C GLU A 48 -16.39 8.81 0.71
N ASN A 49 -15.22 8.98 0.10
CA ASN A 49 -15.05 8.94 -1.35
C ASN A 49 -14.65 7.53 -1.86
N GLY A 50 -14.04 6.73 -1.02
CA GLY A 50 -13.60 5.40 -1.37
C GLY A 50 -12.32 4.97 -0.66
N LEU A 51 -11.53 4.15 -1.34
CA LEU A 51 -10.26 3.60 -0.87
C LEU A 51 -9.11 4.37 -1.49
N THR A 52 -8.14 4.76 -0.67
CA THR A 52 -6.94 5.47 -1.13
C THR A 52 -5.69 4.72 -0.70
N PHE A 53 -4.75 4.58 -1.64
CA PHE A 53 -3.39 4.13 -1.40
C PHE A 53 -2.44 5.31 -1.55
N GLU A 54 -1.55 5.48 -0.61
CA GLU A 54 -0.43 6.41 -0.70
C GLU A 54 0.87 5.64 -0.61
N VAL A 55 1.71 5.76 -1.63
CA VAL A 55 3.00 5.07 -1.71
C VAL A 55 4.11 6.09 -1.75
N ALA A 56 5.05 6.01 -0.81
CA ALA A 56 6.22 6.86 -0.81
C ALA A 56 7.19 6.44 -1.92
N CYS A 57 7.30 7.27 -2.95
CA CYS A 57 8.14 7.07 -4.13
C CYS A 57 9.25 8.11 -4.20
N THR A 58 9.96 8.33 -3.10
CA THR A 58 11.00 9.35 -3.00
C THR A 58 12.09 9.15 -4.06
N GLY A 59 12.29 10.17 -4.89
CA GLY A 59 13.32 10.18 -5.93
C GLY A 59 12.96 9.37 -7.18
N LEU A 60 11.68 8.99 -7.35
CA LEU A 60 11.15 8.38 -8.56
C LEU A 60 10.28 9.37 -9.33
N ASP A 61 10.32 9.29 -10.64
CA ASP A 61 9.39 9.98 -11.51
C ASP A 61 8.17 9.11 -11.82
N LYS A 62 7.08 9.74 -12.23
CA LYS A 62 5.86 9.02 -12.63
C LYS A 62 6.07 8.00 -13.75
N SER A 63 7.08 8.21 -14.58
CA SER A 63 7.46 7.28 -15.66
C SER A 63 8.20 6.03 -15.17
N ASP A 64 8.67 6.04 -13.92
CA ASP A 64 9.40 4.90 -13.33
C ASP A 64 8.46 3.86 -12.73
N VAL A 65 7.23 4.25 -12.42
CA VAL A 65 6.27 3.41 -11.69
C VAL A 65 5.19 2.91 -12.63
N ASP A 66 5.01 1.61 -12.67
CA ASP A 66 3.94 0.94 -13.40
C ASP A 66 2.79 0.57 -12.47
N ILE A 67 1.57 0.91 -12.89
CA ILE A 67 0.34 0.53 -12.21
C ILE A 67 -0.49 -0.30 -13.17
N THR A 68 -0.85 -1.52 -12.76
CA THR A 68 -1.68 -2.42 -13.55
C THR A 68 -2.86 -2.93 -12.75
N ILE A 69 -3.96 -3.16 -13.44
CA ILE A 69 -5.18 -3.73 -12.89
C ILE A 69 -5.44 -5.04 -13.63
N GLU A 70 -5.45 -6.14 -12.90
CA GLU A 70 -5.76 -7.47 -13.41
C GLU A 70 -6.95 -8.05 -12.63
N GLY A 71 -8.15 -7.98 -13.22
CA GLY A 71 -9.37 -8.38 -12.53
C GLY A 71 -9.65 -7.52 -11.31
N ASP A 72 -9.58 -8.10 -10.13
CA ASP A 72 -9.75 -7.43 -8.83
C ASP A 72 -8.42 -7.12 -8.12
N ILE A 73 -7.31 -7.26 -8.82
CA ILE A 73 -5.96 -7.04 -8.27
C ILE A 73 -5.38 -5.73 -8.80
N LEU A 74 -5.00 -4.86 -7.87
CA LEU A 74 -4.19 -3.67 -8.13
C LEU A 74 -2.73 -4.03 -7.92
N LYS A 75 -1.91 -3.82 -8.95
CA LYS A 75 -0.45 -4.00 -8.87
C LYS A 75 0.27 -2.68 -9.08
N ILE A 76 1.26 -2.42 -8.24
CA ILE A 76 2.14 -1.26 -8.34
C ILE A 76 3.57 -1.77 -8.32
N SER A 77 4.35 -1.43 -9.33
CA SER A 77 5.73 -1.91 -9.43
C SER A 77 6.68 -0.82 -9.89
N TYR A 78 7.90 -0.93 -9.43
CA TYR A 78 9.04 -0.19 -9.89
C TYR A 78 10.21 -1.16 -10.05
N ASP A 79 10.81 -1.16 -11.22
CA ASP A 79 12.03 -1.92 -11.47
C ASP A 79 13.19 -0.95 -11.75
N LYS A 80 14.17 -0.99 -10.86
CA LYS A 80 15.38 -0.18 -10.99
C LYS A 80 16.29 -0.63 -12.14
N GLY A 81 15.99 -1.81 -12.73
CA GLY A 81 16.89 -2.46 -13.67
C GLY A 81 18.15 -3.03 -13.00
N GLU A 82 19.05 -3.58 -13.79
CA GLU A 82 20.37 -3.97 -13.30
C GLU A 82 21.07 -2.74 -12.73
N GLU A 83 21.46 -2.82 -11.46
CA GLU A 83 22.25 -1.75 -10.84
C GLU A 83 23.47 -1.49 -11.74
N LYS A 84 23.50 -0.34 -12.41
CA LYS A 84 24.77 0.24 -12.81
C LYS A 84 25.56 0.25 -11.53
N LYS A 85 26.64 -0.58 -11.49
CA LYS A 85 27.52 -0.76 -10.35
C LYS A 85 27.59 0.55 -9.59
N SER A 86 27.11 0.53 -8.36
CA SER A 86 27.04 1.73 -7.51
C SER A 86 28.33 2.49 -7.71
N ASP A 87 28.22 3.76 -8.02
CA ASP A 87 29.37 4.63 -8.19
C ASP A 87 30.28 4.42 -6.97
N SER A 88 31.30 3.59 -7.14
CA SER A 88 32.20 3.15 -6.07
C SER A 88 33.02 4.30 -5.49
N SER A 89 32.84 5.50 -6.06
CA SER A 89 33.46 6.73 -5.61
C SER A 89 32.81 7.34 -4.37
N ARG A 90 31.57 6.90 -4.01
CA ARG A 90 30.83 7.50 -2.89
C ARG A 90 31.00 6.68 -1.62
N ARG A 91 31.47 7.35 -0.57
CA ARG A 91 31.48 6.80 0.79
C ARG A 91 30.28 7.34 1.57
N PHE A 92 29.32 6.46 1.89
CA PHE A 92 28.19 6.84 2.72
C PHE A 92 28.54 6.74 4.20
N TYR A 93 28.37 7.81 4.93
CA TYR A 93 28.40 7.81 6.41
C TYR A 93 27.06 7.36 6.99
N HIS A 94 25.97 7.66 6.29
CA HIS A 94 24.62 7.21 6.58
C HIS A 94 23.83 7.09 5.27
N SER A 95 23.05 6.02 5.13
CA SER A 95 22.20 5.79 3.95
C SER A 95 20.81 5.38 4.39
N GLY A 96 19.92 6.37 4.54
CA GLY A 96 18.54 6.16 4.96
C GLY A 96 17.54 6.11 3.80
N ILE A 97 17.89 6.71 2.64
CA ILE A 97 17.00 6.72 1.48
C ILE A 97 17.28 5.50 0.62
N LYS A 98 16.24 4.69 0.42
CA LYS A 98 16.30 3.48 -0.40
C LYS A 98 15.49 3.68 -1.69
N LYS A 99 16.15 3.57 -2.83
CA LYS A 99 15.54 3.59 -4.16
C LYS A 99 15.60 2.20 -4.78
N SER A 100 15.08 1.21 -4.08
CA SER A 100 15.09 -0.18 -4.54
C SER A 100 13.80 -0.51 -5.28
N SER A 101 13.90 -1.50 -6.16
CA SER A 101 12.74 -2.08 -6.83
C SER A 101 11.70 -2.57 -5.84
N PHE A 102 10.43 -2.43 -6.19
CA PHE A 102 9.31 -2.96 -5.43
C PHE A 102 8.23 -3.52 -6.35
N ASN A 103 7.46 -4.44 -5.81
CA ASN A 103 6.30 -5.00 -6.48
C ASN A 103 5.24 -5.28 -5.42
N PHE A 104 4.18 -4.48 -5.44
CA PHE A 104 3.05 -4.60 -4.54
C PHE A 104 1.82 -5.09 -5.30
N GLY A 105 1.03 -5.93 -4.66
CA GLY A 105 -0.23 -6.40 -5.21
C GLY A 105 -1.29 -6.49 -4.13
N TRP A 106 -2.48 -5.92 -4.39
CA TRP A 106 -3.61 -5.96 -3.47
C TRP A 106 -4.87 -6.41 -4.19
N LYS A 107 -5.60 -7.28 -3.54
CA LYS A 107 -6.94 -7.67 -3.96
C LYS A 107 -7.94 -6.64 -3.44
N ILE A 108 -8.63 -5.97 -4.34
CA ILE A 108 -9.58 -4.92 -4.02
C ILE A 108 -10.99 -5.50 -3.85
N ALA A 109 -11.65 -5.13 -2.76
CA ALA A 109 -13.02 -5.57 -2.50
C ALA A 109 -14.00 -5.02 -3.54
N ARG A 110 -15.02 -5.81 -3.88
CA ARG A 110 -16.02 -5.46 -4.90
C ARG A 110 -16.85 -4.21 -4.61
N ARG A 111 -16.84 -3.74 -3.37
CA ARG A 111 -17.50 -2.48 -3.00
C ARG A 111 -16.81 -1.25 -3.57
N PHE A 112 -15.58 -1.39 -4.07
CA PHE A 112 -14.83 -0.34 -4.75
C PHE A 112 -14.81 -0.59 -6.26
N GLU A 113 -14.92 0.48 -7.02
CA GLU A 113 -14.90 0.46 -8.49
C GLU A 113 -13.45 0.61 -8.99
N LEU A 114 -12.72 -0.50 -9.02
CA LEU A 114 -11.30 -0.49 -9.42
C LEU A 114 -11.07 0.03 -10.84
N ALA A 115 -12.03 -0.19 -11.74
CA ALA A 115 -11.96 0.32 -13.11
C ALA A 115 -11.99 1.86 -13.21
N LYS A 116 -12.45 2.54 -12.16
CA LYS A 116 -12.47 4.01 -12.05
C LYS A 116 -11.36 4.56 -11.14
N ALA A 117 -10.37 3.76 -10.84
CA ALA A 117 -9.24 4.22 -10.07
C ALA A 117 -8.52 5.38 -10.79
N ASN A 118 -8.09 6.36 -10.02
CA ASN A 118 -7.27 7.47 -10.49
C ASN A 118 -5.94 7.47 -9.74
N ALA A 119 -4.86 7.73 -10.46
CA ALA A 119 -3.51 7.75 -9.88
C ALA A 119 -2.81 9.07 -10.20
N GLU A 120 -2.21 9.67 -9.19
CA GLU A 120 -1.43 10.90 -9.29
C GLU A 120 -0.11 10.74 -8.56
N MET A 121 0.94 11.34 -9.11
CA MET A 121 2.26 11.43 -8.47
C MET A 121 2.60 12.89 -8.23
N ASN A 122 2.69 13.27 -6.97
CA ASN A 122 3.06 14.63 -6.56
C ASN A 122 4.12 14.59 -5.46
N ASN A 123 5.21 15.33 -5.64
CA ASN A 123 6.26 15.48 -4.63
C ASN A 123 6.81 14.15 -4.08
N GLY A 124 6.91 13.13 -4.92
CA GLY A 124 7.39 11.81 -4.53
C GLY A 124 6.36 10.94 -3.79
N LEU A 125 5.11 11.36 -3.73
CA LEU A 125 4.00 10.59 -3.19
C LEU A 125 3.08 10.15 -4.33
N LEU A 126 2.93 8.85 -4.51
CA LEU A 126 1.95 8.25 -5.40
C LEU A 126 0.65 8.05 -4.65
N THR A 127 -0.41 8.68 -5.12
CA THR A 127 -1.76 8.54 -4.57
C THR A 127 -2.66 7.84 -5.58
N ILE A 128 -3.30 6.75 -5.17
CA ILE A 128 -4.27 6.01 -5.98
C ILE A 128 -5.61 6.03 -5.26
N ALA A 129 -6.59 6.69 -5.85
CA ALA A 129 -7.95 6.80 -5.32
C ALA A 129 -8.89 5.86 -6.09
N ILE A 130 -9.60 5.01 -5.37
CA ILE A 130 -10.55 4.03 -5.91
C ILE A 130 -11.94 4.35 -5.34
N PRO A 131 -12.87 4.85 -6.14
CA PRO A 131 -14.19 5.23 -5.64
C PRO A 131 -15.01 4.01 -5.24
N TYR A 132 -16.05 4.23 -4.44
CA TYR A 132 -17.06 3.21 -4.19
C TYR A 132 -17.77 2.82 -5.49
N ALA A 133 -18.11 1.56 -5.63
CA ALA A 133 -19.07 1.12 -6.65
C ALA A 133 -20.42 1.76 -6.39
N ASN A 134 -21.14 2.13 -7.46
CA ASN A 134 -22.41 2.88 -7.33
C ASN A 134 -23.46 2.19 -6.42
N GLU A 135 -23.43 0.86 -6.38
CA GLU A 135 -24.34 0.06 -5.54
C GLU A 135 -23.90 -0.02 -4.07
N SER A 136 -22.68 0.37 -3.77
CA SER A 136 -22.05 0.20 -2.44
C SER A 136 -21.93 1.49 -1.64
N LYS A 137 -22.46 2.60 -2.14
CA LYS A 137 -22.47 3.87 -1.38
C LYS A 137 -23.34 3.73 -0.14
N PRO A 138 -22.86 4.17 1.02
CA PRO A 138 -23.67 4.21 2.23
C PRO A 138 -24.98 4.96 1.97
N LYS A 139 -26.12 4.31 2.21
CA LYS A 139 -27.43 4.94 2.10
C LYS A 139 -27.89 5.33 3.49
N SER A 140 -28.20 6.60 3.70
CA SER A 140 -28.87 7.05 4.92
C SER A 140 -30.33 6.65 4.86
N LEU A 141 -30.78 5.88 5.85
CA LEU A 141 -32.17 5.56 6.04
C LEU A 141 -32.81 6.58 7.02
N LYS A 142 -33.88 7.25 6.58
CA LYS A 142 -34.66 8.06 7.48
C LYS A 142 -35.68 7.17 8.19
N ILE A 143 -35.68 7.22 9.52
CA ILE A 143 -36.70 6.57 10.34
C ILE A 143 -37.98 7.38 10.18
N LYS A 144 -39.04 6.72 9.77
CA LYS A 144 -40.39 7.31 9.73
C LYS A 144 -41.03 7.29 11.09
#